data_297da66085088556927e6b05125d8471
#
_entry.id   297da66085088556927e6b05125d8471
#
_cell.length_a   1.000
_cell.length_b   1.000
_cell.length_c   1.000
_cell.angle_alpha   90.00
_cell.angle_beta   90.00
_cell.angle_gamma   90.00
#
_symmetry.space_group_name_H-M   'P 1'
#
loop_
_entity.id
_entity.type
_entity.pdbx_description
1 polymer ?
#
loop_
_entity_poly.entity_id
_entity_poly.type
_entity_poly.pdbx_seq_one_letter_code
_entity_poly.pdbx_strand_id
1 'polypeptide(L)'
;PELLANGEVVMATGWNGRFFNAQMEGTPLVQVWDGQILDYEYFVMVKGGPNDANGEAMKVLAEMTSSEGLAGSAKYIAYAPWRKSSIAVMEAGEPWYKDGKTNMVPHMPTAPANTKKYILMNPDFWADNQDEINEKWEAMKAGL
;
A
#
# COMPACT_ATOMS: atom_id res chain seq x y z
N PRO A 1 -8.09 12.31 -2.36
CA PRO A 1 -8.98 12.06 -3.51
C PRO A 1 -9.95 13.21 -3.79
N GLU A 2 -10.44 13.93 -2.74
CA GLU A 2 -11.47 14.96 -2.89
C GLU A 2 -11.10 16.09 -3.85
N LEU A 3 -9.89 16.65 -3.74
CA LEU A 3 -9.42 17.71 -4.64
C LEU A 3 -9.38 17.27 -6.11
N LEU A 4 -9.07 16.00 -6.37
CA LEU A 4 -9.16 15.43 -7.72
C LEU A 4 -10.61 15.27 -8.16
N ALA A 5 -11.48 14.75 -7.28
CA ALA A 5 -12.90 14.54 -7.58
C ALA A 5 -13.60 15.85 -7.91
N ASN A 6 -13.25 16.93 -7.22
CA ASN A 6 -13.81 18.27 -7.41
C ASN A 6 -13.15 19.05 -8.56
N GLY A 7 -12.10 18.51 -9.17
CA GLY A 7 -11.37 19.18 -10.25
C GLY A 7 -10.48 20.35 -9.80
N GLU A 8 -10.22 20.46 -8.51
CA GLU A 8 -9.31 21.50 -7.96
C GLU A 8 -7.85 21.22 -8.32
N VAL A 9 -7.49 19.95 -8.47
CA VAL A 9 -6.19 19.52 -8.97
C VAL A 9 -6.36 18.46 -10.05
N VAL A 10 -5.43 18.39 -10.99
CA VAL A 10 -5.43 17.40 -12.09
C VAL A 10 -4.58 16.17 -11.79
N MET A 11 -3.67 16.28 -10.84
CA MET A 11 -2.80 15.18 -10.36
C MET A 11 -2.60 15.30 -8.86
N ALA A 12 -2.45 14.16 -8.19
CA ALA A 12 -2.10 14.09 -6.77
C ALA A 12 -1.33 12.80 -6.48
N THR A 13 -0.47 12.85 -5.48
CA THR A 13 0.18 11.68 -4.90
C THR A 13 -0.53 11.26 -3.61
N GLY A 14 -0.44 9.99 -3.26
CA GLY A 14 -1.01 9.46 -2.02
C GLY A 14 -1.01 7.94 -1.99
N TRP A 15 -1.53 7.38 -0.92
CA TRP A 15 -1.65 5.95 -0.74
C TRP A 15 -2.64 5.35 -1.75
N ASN A 16 -2.20 4.38 -2.52
CA ASN A 16 -2.97 3.79 -3.61
C ASN A 16 -4.32 3.21 -3.16
N GLY A 17 -4.41 2.63 -1.97
CA GLY A 17 -5.67 2.11 -1.43
C GLY A 17 -6.74 3.19 -1.21
N ARG A 18 -6.34 4.44 -0.94
CA ARG A 18 -7.28 5.56 -0.83
C ARG A 18 -7.87 5.95 -2.18
N PHE A 19 -7.04 5.95 -3.22
CA PHE A 19 -7.51 6.20 -4.59
C PHE A 19 -8.35 5.03 -5.12
N PHE A 20 -7.97 3.79 -4.82
CA PHE A 20 -8.77 2.62 -5.15
C PHE A 20 -10.17 2.70 -4.53
N ASN A 21 -10.28 3.04 -3.25
CA ASN A 21 -11.60 3.19 -2.62
C ASN A 21 -12.44 4.26 -3.30
N ALA A 22 -11.87 5.43 -3.62
CA ALA A 22 -12.57 6.48 -4.35
C ALA A 22 -13.04 6.00 -5.74
N GLN A 23 -12.24 5.19 -6.44
CA GLN A 23 -12.66 4.57 -7.71
C GLN A 23 -13.86 3.62 -7.52
N MET A 24 -13.86 2.81 -6.45
CA MET A 24 -14.97 1.92 -6.13
C MET A 24 -16.26 2.67 -5.75
N GLU A 25 -16.12 3.88 -5.25
CA GLU A 25 -17.22 4.82 -4.97
C GLU A 25 -17.68 5.61 -6.20
N GLY A 26 -17.06 5.36 -7.37
CA GLY A 26 -17.44 5.95 -8.65
C GLY A 26 -16.70 7.23 -9.02
N THR A 27 -15.68 7.64 -8.25
CA THR A 27 -14.84 8.78 -8.63
C THR A 27 -13.99 8.43 -9.86
N PRO A 28 -14.00 9.24 -10.94
CA PRO A 28 -13.32 8.94 -12.20
C PRO A 28 -11.82 9.23 -12.09
N LEU A 29 -11.10 8.43 -11.34
CA LEU A 29 -9.66 8.51 -11.13
C LEU A 29 -8.93 7.44 -11.92
N VAL A 30 -7.71 7.74 -12.36
CA VAL A 30 -6.76 6.78 -12.94
C VAL A 30 -5.51 6.74 -12.09
N GLN A 31 -5.09 5.55 -11.67
CA GLN A 31 -3.82 5.36 -10.97
C GLN A 31 -2.70 5.17 -12.00
N VAL A 32 -1.67 6.01 -11.90
CA VAL A 32 -0.46 5.92 -12.72
C VAL A 32 0.64 5.25 -11.91
N TRP A 33 1.07 4.09 -12.36
CA TRP A 33 2.07 3.27 -11.66
C TRP A 33 3.52 3.57 -12.06
N ASP A 34 3.71 4.24 -13.20
CA ASP A 34 5.05 4.58 -13.68
C ASP A 34 5.71 5.62 -12.74
N GLY A 35 6.82 5.21 -12.13
CA GLY A 35 7.50 6.05 -11.14
C GLY A 35 6.88 6.01 -9.73
N GLN A 36 6.04 5.02 -9.42
CA GLN A 36 5.49 4.85 -8.07
C GLN A 36 6.58 4.71 -7.01
N ILE A 37 6.27 5.13 -5.80
CA ILE A 37 7.11 4.89 -4.62
C ILE A 37 6.53 3.69 -3.88
N LEU A 38 7.32 2.63 -3.74
CA LEU A 38 6.99 1.49 -2.90
C LEU A 38 7.59 1.68 -1.51
N ASP A 39 6.78 1.50 -0.51
CA ASP A 39 7.18 1.54 0.88
C ASP A 39 6.90 0.22 1.58
N TYR A 40 7.67 -0.10 2.62
CA TYR A 40 7.50 -1.31 3.41
C TYR A 40 6.58 -1.04 4.60
N GLU A 41 5.60 -1.90 4.74
CA GLU A 41 4.77 -1.97 5.95
C GLU A 41 5.23 -3.17 6.78
N TYR A 42 5.31 -3.00 8.10
CA TYR A 42 5.84 -4.03 8.99
C TYR A 42 4.81 -4.45 10.02
N PHE A 43 4.64 -5.76 10.18
CA PHE A 43 4.05 -6.29 11.39
C PHE A 43 5.12 -6.37 12.46
N VAL A 44 4.87 -5.77 13.61
CA VAL A 44 5.81 -5.77 14.72
C VAL A 44 5.20 -6.39 15.97
N MET A 45 6.03 -7.07 16.76
CA MET A 45 5.63 -7.61 18.06
C MET A 45 6.30 -6.79 19.16
N VAL A 46 5.51 -6.34 20.12
CA VAL A 46 6.03 -5.59 21.27
C VAL A 46 6.75 -6.56 22.19
N LYS A 47 8.06 -6.37 22.36
CA LYS A 47 8.89 -7.17 23.26
C LYS A 47 8.42 -7.01 24.70
N GLY A 48 8.34 -8.13 25.42
CA GLY A 48 7.88 -8.14 26.82
C GLY A 48 6.36 -8.10 26.99
N GLY A 49 5.60 -8.16 25.90
CA GLY A 49 4.16 -8.32 25.92
C GLY A 49 3.75 -9.72 26.46
N PRO A 50 2.48 -9.88 26.88
CA PRO A 50 2.01 -11.12 27.52
C PRO A 50 2.12 -12.38 26.63
N ASN A 51 2.12 -12.19 25.32
CA ASN A 51 2.20 -13.29 24.33
C ASN A 51 3.59 -13.44 23.71
N ASP A 52 4.57 -12.64 24.10
CA ASP A 52 5.95 -12.74 23.61
C ASP A 52 6.63 -14.02 24.12
N ALA A 53 6.50 -14.30 25.41
CA ALA A 53 7.20 -15.41 26.06
C ALA A 53 6.68 -16.81 25.65
N ASN A 54 5.42 -16.95 25.25
CA ASN A 54 4.78 -18.24 24.92
C ASN A 54 4.78 -18.56 23.42
N GLY A 55 5.26 -17.62 22.59
CA GLY A 55 5.34 -17.76 21.14
C GLY A 55 4.00 -17.70 20.40
N GLU A 56 2.88 -17.41 21.05
CA GLU A 56 1.55 -17.33 20.40
C GLU A 56 1.48 -16.16 19.43
N ALA A 57 2.08 -15.01 19.76
CA ALA A 57 2.15 -13.87 18.84
C ALA A 57 2.87 -14.23 17.53
N MET A 58 3.92 -15.03 17.60
CA MET A 58 4.65 -15.48 16.41
C MET A 58 3.82 -16.42 15.53
N LYS A 59 2.95 -17.24 16.12
CA LYS A 59 2.03 -18.10 15.35
C LYS A 59 1.00 -17.24 14.59
N VAL A 60 0.45 -16.23 15.26
CA VAL A 60 -0.48 -15.29 14.62
C VAL A 60 0.22 -14.52 13.49
N LEU A 61 1.43 -14.00 13.72
CA LEU A 61 2.19 -13.32 12.68
C LEU A 61 2.50 -14.24 11.48
N ALA A 62 2.84 -15.49 11.74
CA ALA A 62 3.10 -16.46 10.68
C ALA A 62 1.86 -16.69 9.82
N GLU A 63 0.68 -16.80 10.43
CA GLU A 63 -0.59 -16.94 9.71
C GLU A 63 -0.94 -15.68 8.93
N MET A 64 -0.87 -14.52 9.56
CA MET A 64 -1.13 -13.22 8.93
C MET A 64 -0.22 -12.94 7.73
N THR A 65 1.03 -13.42 7.79
CA THR A 65 2.02 -13.24 6.72
C THR A 65 2.12 -14.46 5.80
N SER A 66 1.25 -15.45 5.92
CA SER A 66 1.12 -16.56 4.97
C SER A 66 0.68 -16.04 3.58
N SER A 67 0.74 -16.89 2.58
CA SER A 67 0.27 -16.52 1.23
C SER A 67 -1.20 -16.16 1.22
N GLU A 68 -2.00 -16.94 1.93
CA GLU A 68 -3.45 -16.78 2.07
C GLU A 68 -3.79 -15.58 2.96
N GLY A 69 -3.08 -15.41 4.09
CA GLY A 69 -3.28 -14.31 5.02
C GLY A 69 -3.07 -12.95 4.37
N LEU A 70 -1.95 -12.78 3.66
CA LEU A 70 -1.66 -11.55 2.93
C LEU A 70 -2.61 -11.33 1.74
N ALA A 71 -2.95 -12.38 0.99
CA ALA A 71 -3.95 -12.29 -0.07
C ALA A 71 -5.33 -11.93 0.48
N GLY A 72 -5.68 -12.44 1.68
CA GLY A 72 -6.95 -12.17 2.34
C GLY A 72 -7.20 -10.69 2.60
N SER A 73 -6.18 -9.92 2.99
CA SER A 73 -6.31 -8.48 3.22
C SER A 73 -6.66 -7.71 1.96
N ALA A 74 -6.18 -8.17 0.80
CA ALA A 74 -6.46 -7.57 -0.50
C ALA A 74 -7.92 -7.68 -0.94
N LYS A 75 -8.76 -8.47 -0.25
CA LYS A 75 -10.22 -8.47 -0.45
C LYS A 75 -10.88 -7.16 -0.02
N TYR A 76 -10.22 -6.38 0.79
CA TYR A 76 -10.81 -5.20 1.43
C TYR A 76 -10.12 -3.90 1.07
N ILE A 77 -8.85 -3.95 0.72
CA ILE A 77 -8.05 -2.78 0.39
C ILE A 77 -6.95 -3.13 -0.62
N ALA A 78 -6.66 -2.21 -1.53
CA ALA A 78 -5.67 -2.41 -2.58
C ALA A 78 -4.21 -2.21 -2.10
N TYR A 79 -3.90 -2.66 -0.89
CA TYR A 79 -2.52 -2.74 -0.41
C TYR A 79 -1.93 -4.11 -0.74
N ALA A 80 -0.76 -4.09 -1.36
CA ALA A 80 -0.23 -5.29 -1.95
C ALA A 80 0.43 -6.22 -0.94
N PRO A 81 0.20 -7.52 -1.08
CA PRO A 81 1.08 -8.49 -0.45
C PRO A 81 2.48 -8.45 -1.08
N TRP A 82 3.52 -8.54 -0.25
CA TRP A 82 4.91 -8.66 -0.71
C TRP A 82 5.29 -10.06 -1.18
N ARG A 83 4.48 -11.06 -0.84
CA ARG A 83 4.71 -12.43 -1.30
C ARG A 83 4.18 -12.62 -2.72
N LYS A 84 5.05 -13.07 -3.62
CA LYS A 84 4.64 -13.45 -4.99
C LYS A 84 3.60 -14.55 -4.99
N SER A 85 3.68 -15.49 -4.04
CA SER A 85 2.68 -16.55 -3.84
C SER A 85 1.29 -16.00 -3.48
N SER A 86 1.18 -14.88 -2.80
CA SER A 86 -0.11 -14.24 -2.51
C SER A 86 -0.76 -13.68 -3.78
N ILE A 87 0.03 -13.14 -4.71
CA ILE A 87 -0.49 -12.71 -6.03
C ILE A 87 -1.07 -13.92 -6.78
N ALA A 88 -0.36 -15.05 -6.78
CA ALA A 88 -0.87 -16.27 -7.42
C ALA A 88 -2.18 -16.77 -6.78
N VAL A 89 -2.32 -16.66 -5.46
CA VAL A 89 -3.59 -16.99 -4.75
C VAL A 89 -4.72 -16.07 -5.24
N MET A 90 -4.45 -14.77 -5.37
CA MET A 90 -5.45 -13.81 -5.86
C MET A 90 -5.84 -14.08 -7.31
N GLU A 91 -4.87 -14.35 -8.20
CA GLU A 91 -5.12 -14.68 -9.61
C GLU A 91 -5.97 -15.95 -9.75
N ALA A 92 -5.72 -16.98 -8.93
CA ALA A 92 -6.47 -18.22 -8.95
C ALA A 92 -7.90 -18.09 -8.44
N GLY A 93 -8.18 -17.09 -7.59
CA GLY A 93 -9.48 -16.88 -6.96
C GLY A 93 -10.27 -15.69 -7.51
N GLU A 94 -9.93 -15.17 -8.69
CA GLU A 94 -10.64 -14.04 -9.30
C GLU A 94 -12.15 -14.32 -9.54
N PRO A 95 -13.01 -13.28 -9.34
CA PRO A 95 -12.76 -11.94 -8.82
C PRO A 95 -12.46 -11.97 -7.31
N TRP A 96 -11.41 -11.20 -6.85
CA TRP A 96 -10.90 -11.31 -5.47
C TRP A 96 -11.49 -10.31 -4.49
N TYR A 97 -11.95 -9.14 -4.96
CA TYR A 97 -12.50 -8.11 -4.09
C TYR A 97 -13.81 -8.55 -3.44
N LYS A 98 -14.11 -7.99 -2.28
CA LYS A 98 -15.31 -8.28 -1.49
C LYS A 98 -16.64 -8.07 -2.22
N ASP A 99 -16.64 -7.31 -3.32
CA ASP A 99 -17.82 -7.08 -4.16
C ASP A 99 -18.15 -8.28 -5.08
N GLY A 100 -17.26 -9.28 -5.16
CA GLY A 100 -17.42 -10.46 -5.99
C GLY A 100 -17.34 -10.21 -7.50
N LYS A 101 -16.83 -9.04 -7.93
CA LYS A 101 -16.79 -8.62 -9.33
C LYS A 101 -15.44 -8.07 -9.76
N THR A 102 -14.74 -7.38 -8.85
CA THR A 102 -13.51 -6.66 -9.19
C THR A 102 -12.30 -7.56 -9.09
N ASN A 103 -11.56 -7.64 -10.19
CA ASN A 103 -10.21 -8.22 -10.19
C ASN A 103 -9.25 -7.28 -9.45
N MET A 104 -8.65 -7.77 -8.37
CA MET A 104 -7.77 -6.95 -7.52
C MET A 104 -6.35 -6.85 -8.04
N VAL A 105 -5.86 -7.79 -8.82
CA VAL A 105 -4.46 -7.84 -9.27
C VAL A 105 -4.02 -6.57 -9.99
N PRO A 106 -4.77 -5.99 -10.94
CA PRO A 106 -4.39 -4.73 -11.59
C PRO A 106 -4.26 -3.53 -10.65
N HIS A 107 -4.89 -3.59 -9.49
CA HIS A 107 -4.87 -2.52 -8.48
C HIS A 107 -3.77 -2.69 -7.43
N MET A 108 -2.98 -3.76 -7.53
CA MET A 108 -1.88 -4.03 -6.60
C MET A 108 -0.60 -3.31 -7.03
N PRO A 109 0.03 -2.51 -6.17
CA PRO A 109 1.30 -1.84 -6.50
C PRO A 109 2.43 -2.83 -6.80
N THR A 110 2.36 -4.06 -6.29
CA THR A 110 3.36 -5.12 -6.54
C THR A 110 2.99 -6.06 -7.69
N ALA A 111 1.88 -5.82 -8.40
CA ALA A 111 1.57 -6.61 -9.59
C ALA A 111 2.68 -6.46 -10.65
N PRO A 112 3.03 -7.54 -11.39
CA PRO A 112 4.12 -7.49 -12.37
C PRO A 112 3.97 -6.37 -13.42
N ALA A 113 2.75 -6.06 -13.81
CA ALA A 113 2.47 -4.97 -14.75
C ALA A 113 2.79 -3.58 -14.19
N ASN A 114 2.67 -3.41 -12.85
CA ASN A 114 2.79 -2.14 -12.16
C ASN A 114 4.21 -1.89 -11.62
N THR A 115 5.07 -2.91 -11.58
CA THR A 115 6.43 -2.82 -11.04
C THR A 115 7.52 -2.63 -12.11
N LYS A 116 7.19 -2.04 -13.25
CA LYS A 116 8.17 -1.81 -14.33
C LYS A 116 9.16 -0.71 -13.98
N LYS A 117 8.68 0.35 -13.34
CA LYS A 117 9.49 1.46 -12.84
C LYS A 117 8.96 1.91 -11.50
N TYR A 118 9.77 1.83 -10.49
CA TYR A 118 9.44 2.26 -9.14
C TYR A 118 10.68 2.74 -8.39
N ILE A 119 10.46 3.53 -7.35
CA ILE A 119 11.45 3.91 -6.36
C ILE A 119 11.11 3.15 -5.08
N LEU A 120 12.08 2.48 -4.51
CA LEU A 120 11.90 1.88 -3.18
C LEU A 120 12.21 2.93 -2.12
N MET A 121 11.31 3.11 -1.18
CA MET A 121 11.53 3.99 -0.02
C MET A 121 12.77 3.53 0.73
N ASN A 122 13.66 4.48 1.02
CA ASN A 122 14.88 4.21 1.77
C ASN A 122 14.74 4.81 3.18
N PRO A 123 14.47 4.00 4.20
CA PRO A 123 14.26 4.50 5.57
C PRO A 123 15.54 5.13 6.16
N ASP A 124 16.73 4.65 5.81
CA ASP A 124 17.98 5.22 6.32
C ASP A 124 18.19 6.64 5.77
N PHE A 125 17.92 6.84 4.48
CA PHE A 125 17.95 8.17 3.88
C PHE A 125 17.00 9.14 4.61
N TRP A 126 15.78 8.71 4.89
CA TRP A 126 14.81 9.57 5.57
C TRP A 126 15.15 9.78 7.03
N ALA A 127 15.73 8.80 7.73
CA ALA A 127 16.21 8.97 9.09
C ALA A 127 17.28 10.06 9.19
N ASP A 128 18.15 10.16 8.19
CA ASP A 128 19.25 11.11 8.18
C ASP A 128 18.85 12.51 7.65
N ASN A 129 17.84 12.62 6.80
CA ASN A 129 17.58 13.84 6.03
C ASN A 129 16.19 14.44 6.25
N GLN A 130 15.30 13.79 7.00
CA GLN A 130 13.91 14.20 7.11
C GLN A 130 13.76 15.63 7.63
N ASP A 131 14.51 16.01 8.66
CA ASP A 131 14.39 17.31 9.30
C ASP A 131 14.80 18.44 8.33
N GLU A 132 15.94 18.28 7.65
CA GLU A 132 16.40 19.25 6.64
C GLU A 132 15.42 19.37 5.47
N ILE A 133 14.89 18.26 5.00
CA ILE A 133 13.90 18.26 3.91
C ILE A 133 12.60 18.94 4.35
N ASN A 134 12.15 18.68 5.57
CA ASN A 134 10.95 19.33 6.13
C ASN A 134 11.14 20.86 6.26
N GLU A 135 12.29 21.33 6.74
CA GLU A 135 12.58 22.76 6.79
C GLU A 135 12.51 23.41 5.41
N LYS A 136 13.15 22.80 4.41
CA LYS A 136 13.11 23.29 3.02
C LYS A 136 11.69 23.28 2.45
N TRP A 137 10.90 22.24 2.77
CA TRP A 137 9.51 22.13 2.35
C TRP A 137 8.64 23.24 2.96
N GLU A 138 8.76 23.48 4.28
CA GLU A 138 8.02 24.55 4.94
C GLU A 138 8.42 25.94 4.43
N ALA A 139 9.71 26.16 4.20
CA ALA A 139 10.20 27.42 3.62
C ALA A 139 9.64 27.64 2.20
N MET A 140 9.59 26.61 1.39
CA MET A 140 8.98 26.68 0.04
C MET A 140 7.51 27.04 0.12
N LYS A 141 6.74 26.38 0.98
CA LYS A 141 5.29 26.68 1.15
C LYS A 141 5.03 28.10 1.64
N ALA A 142 5.89 28.61 2.52
CA ALA A 142 5.76 29.99 3.03
C ALA A 142 6.07 31.06 1.98
N GLY A 143 6.75 30.70 0.89
CA GLY A 143 7.06 31.57 -0.23
C GLY A 143 6.07 31.52 -1.40
N LEU A 144 5.05 30.63 -1.29
CA LEU A 144 3.96 30.50 -2.25
C LEU A 144 2.76 31.34 -1.82
#